data_897a043651588cbe9eaa1ee19ad887e5
#
_entry.id   897a043651588cbe9eaa1ee19ad887e5
#
_cell.length_a   1.000
_cell.length_b   1.000
_cell.length_c   1.000
_cell.angle_alpha   90.00
_cell.angle_beta   90.00
_cell.angle_gamma   90.00
#
_symmetry.space_group_name_H-M   'P 1'
#
loop_
_entity.id
_entity.type
_entity.pdbx_description
1 polymer ?
#
loop_
_entity_poly.entity_id
_entity_poly.type
_entity_poly.pdbx_seq_one_letter_code
_entity_poly.pdbx_strand_id
1 'polypeptide(L)'
;MTRLLTIMGSGETAPTMVKAHRQVFERLALEHGDARAEVPAVFLDTPFGFQENADELSAKTIEYFRVSLQRNVAVAGLRRLETTSTLERETAYAALRRAEFVF
;
A
#
# COMPACT_ATOMS: atom_id res chain seq x y z
N MET A 1 -17.74 -9.53 4.19
CA MET A 1 -16.46 -8.81 3.96
C MET A 1 -15.54 -8.99 5.15
N THR A 2 -14.32 -9.44 4.92
CA THR A 2 -13.32 -9.60 5.95
C THR A 2 -12.55 -8.30 6.13
N ARG A 3 -12.36 -7.89 7.37
CA ARG A 3 -11.51 -6.75 7.72
C ARG A 3 -10.35 -7.24 8.55
N LEU A 4 -9.15 -6.82 8.17
CA LEU A 4 -7.91 -7.22 8.84
C LEU A 4 -7.14 -5.97 9.26
N LEU A 5 -6.58 -6.00 10.45
CA LEU A 5 -5.67 -4.97 10.93
C LEU A 5 -4.36 -5.64 11.31
N THR A 6 -3.28 -5.20 10.69
CA THR A 6 -1.93 -5.65 11.01
C THR A 6 -1.15 -4.49 11.61
N ILE A 7 -0.62 -4.69 12.79
CA ILE A 7 0.19 -3.67 13.48
C ILE A 7 1.64 -4.12 13.44
N MET A 8 2.51 -3.27 12.90
CA MET A 8 3.92 -3.56 12.71
C MET A 8 4.78 -2.47 13.34
N GLY A 9 5.93 -2.87 13.84
CA GLY A 9 6.96 -1.92 14.22
C GLY A 9 7.81 -1.53 13.00
N SER A 10 9.05 -1.12 13.24
CA SER A 10 9.99 -0.84 12.15
C SER A 10 10.34 -2.12 11.38
N GLY A 11 10.74 -1.97 10.12
CA GLY A 11 11.10 -3.10 9.28
C GLY A 11 9.93 -3.70 8.51
N GLU A 12 8.89 -2.95 8.28
CA GLU A 12 7.66 -3.37 7.59
C GLU A 12 7.89 -3.84 6.16
N THR A 13 9.00 -3.45 5.53
CA THR A 13 9.42 -3.94 4.22
C THR A 13 10.61 -4.89 4.31
N ALA A 14 10.90 -5.43 5.48
CA ALA A 14 11.96 -6.39 5.66
C ALA A 14 11.61 -7.76 5.04
N PRO A 15 12.63 -8.56 4.63
CA PRO A 15 12.38 -9.91 4.12
C PRO A 15 11.58 -10.78 5.09
N THR A 16 11.73 -10.58 6.39
CA THR A 16 11.02 -11.32 7.42
C THR A 16 9.52 -11.04 7.44
N MET A 17 9.06 -9.95 6.84
CA MET A 17 7.65 -9.58 6.77
C MET A 17 6.94 -10.14 5.54
N VAL A 18 7.65 -10.75 4.59
CA VAL A 18 7.06 -11.26 3.35
C VAL A 18 5.92 -12.25 3.63
N LYS A 19 6.14 -13.18 4.55
CA LYS A 19 5.12 -14.19 4.88
C LYS A 19 3.85 -13.55 5.45
N ALA A 20 3.99 -12.59 6.35
CA ALA A 20 2.85 -11.91 6.97
C ALA A 20 2.05 -11.12 5.93
N HIS A 21 2.71 -10.34 5.09
CA HIS A 21 2.04 -9.60 4.02
C HIS A 21 1.36 -10.53 3.02
N ARG A 22 2.03 -11.64 2.65
CA ARG A 22 1.46 -12.61 1.73
C ARG A 22 0.16 -13.20 2.27
N GLN A 23 0.12 -13.55 3.55
CA GLN A 23 -1.09 -14.09 4.17
C GLN A 23 -2.25 -13.10 4.12
N VAL A 24 -1.99 -11.82 4.35
CA VAL A 24 -3.03 -10.79 4.26
C VAL A 24 -3.55 -10.67 2.83
N PHE A 25 -2.66 -10.58 1.83
CA PHE A 25 -3.07 -10.48 0.43
C PHE A 25 -3.84 -11.71 -0.04
N GLU A 26 -3.37 -12.91 0.30
CA GLU A 26 -4.05 -14.14 -0.10
C GLU A 26 -5.46 -14.21 0.50
N ARG A 27 -5.61 -13.81 1.76
CA ARG A 27 -6.92 -13.79 2.40
C ARG A 27 -7.88 -12.81 1.72
N LEU A 28 -7.40 -11.62 1.37
CA LEU A 28 -8.21 -10.64 0.63
C LEU A 28 -8.54 -11.14 -0.78
N ALA A 29 -7.56 -11.73 -1.45
CA ALA A 29 -7.73 -12.26 -2.81
C ALA A 29 -8.74 -13.39 -2.86
N LEU A 30 -8.78 -14.24 -1.84
CA LEU A 30 -9.75 -15.35 -1.76
C LEU A 30 -11.20 -14.87 -1.76
N GLU A 31 -11.47 -13.67 -1.28
CA GLU A 31 -12.82 -13.08 -1.37
C GLU A 31 -13.22 -12.81 -2.82
N HIS A 32 -12.25 -12.75 -3.74
CA HIS A 32 -12.46 -12.64 -5.18
C HIS A 32 -12.41 -14.01 -5.89
N GLY A 33 -12.35 -15.10 -5.12
CA GLY A 33 -12.44 -16.48 -5.62
C GLY A 33 -11.11 -17.19 -5.86
N ASP A 34 -9.97 -16.51 -5.77
CA ASP A 34 -8.65 -17.10 -6.03
C ASP A 34 -7.58 -16.37 -5.19
N ALA A 35 -6.69 -17.14 -4.55
CA ALA A 35 -5.57 -16.59 -3.77
C ALA A 35 -4.62 -15.71 -4.61
N ARG A 36 -4.66 -15.82 -5.93
CA ARG A 36 -3.87 -15.00 -6.86
C ARG A 36 -4.66 -13.83 -7.45
N ALA A 37 -5.92 -13.69 -7.10
CA ALA A 37 -6.74 -12.60 -7.61
C ALA A 37 -6.13 -11.25 -7.26
N GLU A 38 -6.31 -10.27 -8.14
CA GLU A 38 -5.80 -8.93 -7.91
C GLU A 38 -6.55 -8.26 -6.77
N VAL A 39 -5.80 -7.60 -5.88
CA VAL A 39 -6.34 -6.87 -4.74
C VAL A 39 -5.95 -5.41 -4.92
N PRO A 40 -6.93 -4.50 -5.03
CA PRO A 40 -6.63 -3.07 -5.08
C PRO A 40 -5.87 -2.65 -3.82
N ALA A 41 -4.65 -2.18 -3.99
CA ALA A 41 -3.76 -1.86 -2.88
C ALA A 41 -3.15 -0.48 -3.04
N VAL A 42 -3.10 0.27 -1.96
CA VAL A 42 -2.57 1.63 -1.93
C VAL A 42 -1.55 1.76 -0.80
N PHE A 43 -0.44 2.41 -1.12
CA PHE A 43 0.58 2.80 -0.18
C PHE A 43 0.39 4.27 0.18
N LEU A 44 0.21 4.55 1.46
CA LEU A 44 -0.01 5.91 1.96
C LEU A 44 1.32 6.56 2.28
N ASP A 45 1.69 7.58 1.53
CA ASP A 45 2.98 8.25 1.63
C ASP A 45 3.00 9.44 2.61
N THR A 46 1.87 9.80 3.19
CA THR A 46 1.74 10.92 4.10
C THR A 46 2.68 10.85 5.33
N PRO A 47 2.87 9.68 5.98
CA PRO A 47 3.72 9.62 7.18
C PRO A 47 5.16 10.07 6.96
N PHE A 48 5.71 9.91 5.76
CA PHE A 48 7.08 10.34 5.45
C PHE A 48 7.13 11.40 4.34
N GLY A 49 5.99 11.98 4.00
CA GLY A 49 5.89 12.93 2.90
C GLY A 49 6.74 14.19 3.04
N PHE A 50 7.12 14.53 4.27
CA PHE A 50 7.99 15.67 4.55
C PHE A 50 9.48 15.41 4.26
N GLN A 51 9.87 14.16 4.03
CA GLN A 51 11.27 13.80 3.81
C GLN A 51 11.68 14.05 2.36
N GLU A 52 12.92 14.52 2.18
CA GLU A 52 13.46 14.76 0.83
C GLU A 52 13.54 13.49 -0.02
N ASN A 53 13.75 12.34 0.63
CA ASN A 53 13.83 11.05 -0.04
C ASN A 53 12.48 10.31 -0.12
N ALA A 54 11.37 11.04 -0.01
CA ALA A 54 10.04 10.41 -0.05
C ALA A 54 9.78 9.63 -1.34
N ASP A 55 10.23 10.12 -2.50
CA ASP A 55 10.12 9.41 -3.78
C ASP A 55 10.88 8.08 -3.75
N GLU A 56 12.08 8.10 -3.20
CA GLU A 56 12.90 6.90 -3.08
C GLU A 56 12.25 5.86 -2.15
N LEU A 57 11.71 6.30 -1.03
CA LEU A 57 11.00 5.42 -0.08
C LEU A 57 9.77 4.79 -0.73
N SER A 58 9.00 5.58 -1.46
CA SER A 58 7.84 5.08 -2.20
C SER A 58 8.24 4.06 -3.26
N ALA A 59 9.27 4.36 -4.03
CA ALA A 59 9.77 3.45 -5.06
C ALA A 59 10.25 2.12 -4.47
N LYS A 60 10.97 2.16 -3.36
CA LYS A 60 11.42 0.94 -2.67
C LYS A 60 10.25 0.10 -2.16
N THR A 61 9.23 0.74 -1.64
CA THR A 61 8.04 0.04 -1.13
C THR A 61 7.29 -0.65 -2.27
N ILE A 62 7.06 0.05 -3.37
CA ILE A 62 6.40 -0.53 -4.55
C ILE A 62 7.20 -1.72 -5.07
N GLU A 63 8.52 -1.58 -5.17
CA GLU A 63 9.41 -2.63 -5.65
C GLU A 63 9.38 -3.85 -4.73
N TYR A 64 9.36 -3.63 -3.43
CA TYR A 64 9.26 -4.71 -2.44
C TYR A 64 8.00 -5.54 -2.65
N PHE A 65 6.83 -4.90 -2.78
CA PHE A 65 5.58 -5.61 -2.99
C PHE A 65 5.56 -6.30 -4.36
N ARG A 66 6.09 -5.66 -5.40
CA ARG A 66 6.15 -6.23 -6.73
C ARG A 66 7.05 -7.46 -6.81
N VAL A 67 8.26 -7.38 -6.28
CA VAL A 67 9.26 -8.44 -6.40
C VAL A 67 9.04 -9.55 -5.38
N SER A 68 8.87 -9.17 -4.11
CA SER A 68 8.81 -10.17 -3.02
C SER A 68 7.43 -10.80 -2.85
N LEU A 69 6.38 -10.10 -3.26
CA LEU A 69 5.01 -10.54 -3.04
C LEU A 69 4.22 -10.73 -4.33
N GLN A 70 4.76 -10.30 -5.47
CA GLN A 70 4.07 -10.29 -6.77
C GLN A 70 2.72 -9.56 -6.68
N ARG A 71 2.71 -8.43 -5.97
CA ARG A 71 1.52 -7.59 -5.80
C ARG A 71 1.82 -6.17 -6.26
N ASN A 72 0.83 -5.56 -6.92
CA ASN A 72 0.92 -4.19 -7.37
C ASN A 72 0.30 -3.27 -6.32
N VAL A 73 1.07 -2.28 -5.88
CA VAL A 73 0.62 -1.27 -4.92
C VAL A 73 0.81 0.10 -5.55
N ALA A 74 -0.24 0.92 -5.52
CA ALA A 74 -0.17 2.28 -6.02
C ALA A 74 0.15 3.24 -4.87
N VAL A 75 0.89 4.30 -5.15
CA VAL A 75 1.14 5.36 -4.16
C VAL A 75 -0.05 6.31 -4.14
N ALA A 76 -0.52 6.68 -2.96
CA ALA A 76 -1.62 7.62 -2.81
C ALA A 76 -1.31 9.00 -3.37
N GLY A 77 -0.08 9.47 -3.21
CA GLY A 77 0.33 10.80 -3.67
C GLY A 77 -0.21 11.92 -2.78
N LEU A 78 -0.24 11.68 -1.48
CA LEU A 78 -0.80 12.61 -0.50
C LEU A 78 0.24 12.94 0.57
N ARG A 79 1.36 13.53 0.15
CA ARG A 79 2.50 13.81 1.05
C ARG A 79 2.18 14.88 2.08
N ARG A 80 1.59 15.99 1.61
CA ARG A 80 1.21 17.12 2.46
C ARG A 80 -0.12 17.66 1.98
N LEU A 81 -1.07 17.75 2.89
CA LEU A 81 -2.41 18.19 2.54
C LEU A 81 -2.42 19.65 2.06
N GLU A 82 -1.64 20.51 2.70
CA GLU A 82 -1.61 21.95 2.40
C GLU A 82 -0.95 22.30 1.05
N THR A 83 -0.11 21.41 0.51
CA THR A 83 0.56 21.63 -0.77
C THR A 83 0.02 20.76 -1.89
N THR A 84 -0.90 19.86 -1.57
CA THR A 84 -1.50 18.96 -2.54
C THR A 84 -2.62 19.67 -3.30
N SER A 85 -2.63 19.57 -4.63
CA SER A 85 -3.68 20.16 -5.45
C SER A 85 -5.03 19.45 -5.20
N THR A 86 -6.12 20.11 -5.57
CA THR A 86 -7.46 19.51 -5.47
C THR A 86 -7.54 18.21 -6.27
N LEU A 87 -6.97 18.20 -7.49
CA LEU A 87 -6.98 17.00 -8.34
C LEU A 87 -6.19 15.86 -7.72
N GLU A 88 -5.02 16.14 -7.17
CA GLU A 88 -4.20 15.14 -6.50
C GLU A 88 -4.91 14.55 -5.29
N ARG A 89 -5.56 15.38 -4.48
CA ARG A 89 -6.35 14.91 -3.32
C ARG A 89 -7.52 14.03 -3.75
N GLU A 90 -8.26 14.45 -4.75
CA GLU A 90 -9.41 13.67 -5.24
C GLU A 90 -8.97 12.33 -5.81
N THR A 91 -7.85 12.31 -6.54
CA THR A 91 -7.27 11.08 -7.07
C THR A 91 -6.85 10.13 -5.95
N ALA A 92 -6.17 10.66 -4.93
CA ALA A 92 -5.76 9.88 -3.76
C ALA A 92 -6.96 9.31 -3.00
N TYR A 93 -7.96 10.13 -2.75
CA TYR A 93 -9.16 9.68 -2.05
C TYR A 93 -9.95 8.64 -2.84
N ALA A 94 -10.02 8.79 -4.16
CA ALA A 94 -10.67 7.79 -5.01
C ALA A 94 -9.94 6.45 -4.94
N ALA A 95 -8.61 6.46 -4.97
CA ALA A 95 -7.80 5.26 -4.83
C ALA A 95 -8.01 4.61 -3.47
N LEU A 96 -8.01 5.40 -2.38
CA LEU A 96 -8.24 4.90 -1.03
C LEU A 96 -9.63 4.28 -0.87
N ARG A 97 -10.65 4.88 -1.48
CA ARG A 97 -12.01 4.33 -1.42
C ARG A 97 -12.13 2.97 -2.10
N ARG A 98 -11.37 2.74 -3.17
CA ARG A 98 -11.35 1.45 -3.87
C ARG A 98 -10.42 0.43 -3.23
N ALA A 99 -9.49 0.88 -2.41
CA ALA A 99 -8.46 0.02 -1.85
C ALA A 99 -9.06 -1.02 -0.87
N GLU A 100 -8.58 -2.23 -1.00
CA GLU A 100 -8.86 -3.33 -0.06
C GLU A 100 -7.66 -3.58 0.85
N PHE A 101 -6.49 -3.14 0.43
CA PHE A 101 -5.26 -3.19 1.23
C PHE A 101 -4.66 -1.78 1.26
N VAL A 102 -4.41 -1.27 2.45
CA VAL A 102 -3.75 0.03 2.65
C VAL A 102 -2.51 -0.18 3.52
N PHE A 103 -1.39 0.31 3.04
CA PHE A 103 -0.09 0.19 3.72
C PHE A 103 0.42 1.55 4.15
#